data_b09257585e2e0aab2a070bc5e2eaaa59
#
_entry.id   b09257585e2e0aab2a070bc5e2eaaa59
#
_cell.length_a   1.000
_cell.length_b   1.000
_cell.length_c   1.000
_cell.angle_alpha   90.00
_cell.angle_beta   90.00
_cell.angle_gamma   90.00
#
_symmetry.space_group_name_H-M   'P 1'
#
loop_
_entity.id
_entity.type
_entity.pdbx_description
1 polymer ?
#
loop_
_entity_poly.entity_id
_entity_poly.type
_entity_poly.pdbx_seq_one_letter_code
_entity_poly.pdbx_strand_id
1 'polypeptide(L)'
;MIGSSIALTISDIPWDGPTASVVIGYIDGNYVVNPTQEQRAVSELHLVVSGTKDAIMMVEAGANEVKESVMLEAILFAHEQIKQIVSFIEDIQREVGKEKRDYDLYEVPAEIVDAVNDFATQKMYDAVHVSGREERTAAMAQVETDTMEALSEKFEGAEKDIANALYALKKEKVRNLIIDDELCRSEERRVGKECRSRWSPYH
;
A
#
# COMPACT_ATOMS: atom_id res chain seq x y z
N MET A 1 -5.48 15.27 10.46
CA MET A 1 -4.24 14.73 9.82
C MET A 1 -3.09 15.73 9.83
N ILE A 2 -3.20 16.94 9.27
CA ILE A 2 -2.07 17.91 9.20
C ILE A 2 -1.49 18.22 10.60
N GLY A 3 -2.34 18.53 11.59
CA GLY A 3 -1.88 18.81 12.96
C GLY A 3 -1.13 17.64 13.61
N SER A 4 -1.57 16.40 13.38
CA SER A 4 -0.85 15.20 13.87
C SER A 4 0.49 15.03 13.16
N SER A 5 0.53 15.28 11.85
CA SER A 5 1.77 15.26 11.07
C SER A 5 2.78 16.30 11.57
N ILE A 6 2.33 17.53 11.81
CA ILE A 6 3.18 18.59 12.40
C ILE A 6 3.71 18.13 13.77
N ALA A 7 2.83 17.64 14.65
CA ALA A 7 3.23 17.24 16.01
C ALA A 7 4.29 16.11 15.99
N LEU A 8 4.13 15.11 15.12
CA LEU A 8 5.12 14.05 14.95
C LEU A 8 6.41 14.58 14.34
N THR A 9 6.30 15.45 13.34
CA THR A 9 7.46 15.99 12.61
C THR A 9 8.34 16.85 13.52
N ILE A 10 7.77 17.68 14.42
CA ILE A 10 8.54 18.52 15.35
C ILE A 10 8.98 17.80 16.61
N SER A 11 8.43 16.64 16.93
CA SER A 11 8.79 15.84 18.12
C SER A 11 10.12 15.12 17.93
N ASP A 12 10.60 14.49 18.99
CA ASP A 12 11.76 13.60 18.98
C ASP A 12 11.42 12.15 18.55
N ILE A 13 10.14 11.88 18.22
CA ILE A 13 9.69 10.56 17.77
C ILE A 13 10.24 10.30 16.35
N PRO A 14 10.82 9.11 16.08
CA PRO A 14 11.23 8.71 14.75
C PRO A 14 10.03 8.74 13.78
N TRP A 15 10.15 9.50 12.72
CA TRP A 15 9.09 9.75 11.76
C TRP A 15 9.68 10.08 10.38
N ASP A 16 9.39 9.26 9.38
CA ASP A 16 9.98 9.32 8.04
C ASP A 16 9.35 10.39 7.14
N GLY A 17 9.09 11.53 7.71
CA GLY A 17 8.67 12.71 6.97
C GLY A 17 7.22 13.12 7.21
N PRO A 18 6.91 14.37 6.89
CA PRO A 18 5.57 14.89 7.01
C PRO A 18 4.62 14.32 5.94
N THR A 19 3.37 14.13 6.34
CA THR A 19 2.27 13.81 5.46
C THR A 19 1.22 14.91 5.51
N ALA A 20 0.52 15.11 4.41
CA ALA A 20 -0.61 16.02 4.34
C ALA A 20 -1.81 15.38 3.64
N SER A 21 -2.98 16.00 3.77
CA SER A 21 -4.21 15.55 3.13
C SER A 21 -5.01 16.75 2.69
N VAL A 22 -5.64 16.63 1.54
CA VAL A 22 -6.57 17.61 1.00
C VAL A 22 -7.84 16.93 0.51
N VAL A 23 -8.94 17.68 0.49
CA VAL A 23 -10.18 17.27 -0.14
C VAL A 23 -10.32 18.04 -1.44
N ILE A 24 -10.64 17.36 -2.53
CA ILE A 24 -10.88 17.97 -3.84
C ILE A 24 -12.34 17.76 -4.21
N GLY A 25 -13.01 18.85 -4.59
CA GLY A 25 -14.27 18.86 -5.29
C GLY A 25 -14.10 19.14 -6.77
N TYR A 26 -15.09 18.77 -7.59
CA TYR A 26 -15.15 19.10 -9.02
C TYR A 26 -16.50 19.76 -9.32
N ILE A 27 -16.48 21.03 -9.70
CA ILE A 27 -17.66 21.88 -9.85
C ILE A 27 -17.51 22.67 -11.15
N ASP A 28 -18.48 22.57 -12.05
CA ASP A 28 -18.50 23.31 -13.32
C ASP A 28 -17.16 23.21 -14.09
N GLY A 29 -16.57 22.02 -14.13
CA GLY A 29 -15.31 21.77 -14.82
C GLY A 29 -14.04 22.23 -14.09
N ASN A 30 -14.13 22.67 -12.83
CA ASN A 30 -13.01 23.19 -12.06
C ASN A 30 -12.75 22.37 -10.79
N TYR A 31 -11.46 22.17 -10.46
CA TYR A 31 -11.05 21.56 -9.21
C TYR A 31 -11.04 22.59 -8.08
N VAL A 32 -11.69 22.24 -6.96
CA VAL A 32 -11.79 23.09 -5.77
C VAL A 32 -11.15 22.38 -4.59
N VAL A 33 -10.15 23.03 -3.97
CA VAL A 33 -9.48 22.51 -2.77
C VAL A 33 -10.31 22.81 -1.54
N ASN A 34 -10.55 21.80 -0.70
CA ASN A 34 -11.29 21.89 0.55
C ASN A 34 -12.65 22.62 0.38
N PRO A 35 -13.55 22.12 -0.49
CA PRO A 35 -14.80 22.76 -0.81
C PRO A 35 -15.68 23.01 0.45
N THR A 36 -16.37 24.15 0.47
CA THR A 36 -17.35 24.48 1.52
C THR A 36 -18.54 23.51 1.50
N GLN A 37 -19.43 23.59 2.49
CA GLN A 37 -20.61 22.73 2.54
C GLN A 37 -21.52 22.95 1.33
N GLU A 38 -21.73 24.22 0.91
CA GLU A 38 -22.52 24.55 -0.27
C GLU A 38 -21.87 24.02 -1.56
N GLN A 39 -20.56 24.15 -1.68
CA GLN A 39 -19.79 23.62 -2.81
C GLN A 39 -19.83 22.10 -2.90
N ARG A 40 -19.77 21.39 -1.74
CA ARG A 40 -19.90 19.93 -1.71
C ARG A 40 -21.26 19.45 -2.18
N ALA A 41 -22.33 20.21 -1.91
CA ALA A 41 -23.68 19.84 -2.32
C ALA A 41 -23.88 19.80 -3.84
N VAL A 42 -23.08 20.56 -4.60
CA VAL A 42 -23.15 20.65 -6.07
C VAL A 42 -21.94 19.99 -6.76
N SER A 43 -20.99 19.49 -5.99
CA SER A 43 -19.77 18.86 -6.53
C SER A 43 -20.06 17.48 -7.10
N GLU A 44 -19.56 17.20 -8.30
CA GLU A 44 -19.61 15.88 -8.92
C GLU A 44 -18.57 14.89 -8.36
N LEU A 45 -17.58 15.40 -7.61
CA LEU A 45 -16.50 14.65 -7.04
C LEU A 45 -16.28 15.02 -5.57
N HIS A 46 -16.15 14.01 -4.71
CA HIS A 46 -15.61 14.14 -3.37
C HIS A 46 -14.37 13.24 -3.25
N LEU A 47 -13.20 13.84 -3.37
CA LEU A 47 -11.92 13.12 -3.41
C LEU A 47 -11.05 13.54 -2.23
N VAL A 48 -10.68 12.58 -1.39
CA VAL A 48 -9.70 12.77 -0.32
C VAL A 48 -8.38 12.13 -0.76
N VAL A 49 -7.32 12.91 -0.76
CA VAL A 49 -5.96 12.44 -1.08
C VAL A 49 -5.04 12.73 0.09
N SER A 50 -4.25 11.75 0.47
CA SER A 50 -3.20 11.90 1.46
C SER A 50 -1.88 11.42 0.88
N GLY A 51 -0.80 12.09 1.23
CA GLY A 51 0.52 11.74 0.70
C GLY A 51 1.67 12.43 1.41
N THR A 52 2.84 12.08 0.97
CA THR A 52 4.10 12.74 1.25
C THR A 52 4.44 13.71 0.11
N LYS A 53 5.61 14.32 0.16
CA LYS A 53 6.15 15.14 -0.93
C LYS A 53 6.32 14.35 -2.23
N ASP A 54 6.70 13.08 -2.13
CA ASP A 54 7.14 12.26 -3.26
C ASP A 54 6.10 11.22 -3.70
N ALA A 55 5.13 10.90 -2.83
CA ALA A 55 4.19 9.82 -3.10
C ALA A 55 2.78 10.10 -2.57
N ILE A 56 1.79 9.63 -3.33
CA ILE A 56 0.40 9.54 -2.89
C ILE A 56 0.24 8.23 -2.13
N MET A 57 -0.25 8.32 -0.89
CA MET A 57 -0.34 7.19 0.03
C MET A 57 -1.76 6.65 0.19
N MET A 58 -2.76 7.52 0.03
CA MET A 58 -4.16 7.16 0.21
C MET A 58 -5.04 8.00 -0.72
N VAL A 59 -6.00 7.34 -1.34
CA VAL A 59 -7.05 7.95 -2.15
C VAL A 59 -8.39 7.35 -1.73
N GLU A 60 -9.34 8.22 -1.41
CA GLU A 60 -10.73 7.84 -1.13
C GLU A 60 -11.65 8.76 -1.93
N ALA A 61 -12.53 8.18 -2.74
CA ALA A 61 -13.37 8.96 -3.65
C ALA A 61 -14.83 8.51 -3.66
N GLY A 62 -15.72 9.48 -3.72
CA GLY A 62 -17.10 9.34 -4.16
C GLY A 62 -17.32 10.24 -5.38
N ALA A 63 -17.91 9.71 -6.44
CA ALA A 63 -18.09 10.44 -7.69
C ALA A 63 -19.44 10.13 -8.35
N ASN A 64 -20.02 11.12 -9.04
CA ASN A 64 -21.21 10.99 -9.85
C ASN A 64 -20.80 10.81 -11.33
N GLU A 65 -20.39 9.57 -11.69
CA GLU A 65 -20.01 9.20 -13.06
C GLU A 65 -18.91 10.08 -13.71
N VAL A 66 -17.96 10.55 -12.91
CA VAL A 66 -16.82 11.34 -13.38
C VAL A 66 -15.88 10.47 -14.20
N LYS A 67 -15.39 10.99 -15.33
CA LYS A 67 -14.46 10.27 -16.23
C LYS A 67 -13.13 9.96 -15.51
N GLU A 68 -12.53 8.83 -15.85
CA GLU A 68 -11.23 8.41 -15.29
C GLU A 68 -10.11 9.43 -15.49
N SER A 69 -10.08 10.11 -16.65
CA SER A 69 -9.10 11.17 -16.92
C SER A 69 -9.23 12.36 -15.97
N VAL A 70 -10.47 12.78 -15.67
CA VAL A 70 -10.76 13.87 -14.71
C VAL A 70 -10.37 13.43 -13.29
N MET A 71 -10.65 12.17 -12.93
CA MET A 71 -10.23 11.61 -11.64
C MET A 71 -8.71 11.62 -11.48
N LEU A 72 -7.98 11.18 -12.51
CA LEU A 72 -6.51 11.18 -12.48
C LEU A 72 -5.95 12.60 -12.34
N GLU A 73 -6.48 13.55 -13.11
CA GLU A 73 -6.08 14.96 -13.00
C GLU A 73 -6.38 15.53 -11.61
N ALA A 74 -7.54 15.19 -11.01
CA ALA A 74 -7.90 15.60 -9.65
C ALA A 74 -6.90 15.07 -8.60
N ILE A 75 -6.45 13.82 -8.75
CA ILE A 75 -5.45 13.20 -7.86
C ILE A 75 -4.10 13.90 -7.99
N LEU A 76 -3.65 14.16 -9.22
CA LEU A 76 -2.40 14.88 -9.46
C LEU A 76 -2.48 16.33 -8.94
N PHE A 77 -3.60 17.02 -9.17
CA PHE A 77 -3.84 18.35 -8.63
C PHE A 77 -3.80 18.37 -7.10
N ALA A 78 -4.42 17.37 -6.45
CA ALA A 78 -4.36 17.21 -5.00
C ALA A 78 -2.92 17.03 -4.49
N HIS A 79 -2.10 16.25 -5.20
CA HIS A 79 -0.71 16.02 -4.82
C HIS A 79 0.13 17.30 -4.86
N GLU A 80 -0.08 18.17 -5.84
CA GLU A 80 0.59 19.47 -5.89
C GLU A 80 0.23 20.37 -4.68
N GLN A 81 -1.02 20.30 -4.18
CA GLN A 81 -1.41 21.00 -2.95
C GLN A 81 -0.77 20.36 -1.71
N ILE A 82 -0.69 19.04 -1.68
CA ILE A 82 -0.03 18.30 -0.59
C ILE A 82 1.44 18.69 -0.49
N LYS A 83 2.18 18.79 -1.60
CA LYS A 83 3.57 19.21 -1.62
C LYS A 83 3.78 20.59 -0.98
N GLN A 84 2.88 21.54 -1.21
CA GLN A 84 2.95 22.86 -0.60
C GLN A 84 2.77 22.79 0.92
N ILE A 85 1.79 22.01 1.40
CA ILE A 85 1.54 21.83 2.83
C ILE A 85 2.73 21.11 3.49
N VAL A 86 3.27 20.08 2.85
CA VAL A 86 4.43 19.35 3.35
C VAL A 86 5.64 20.27 3.44
N SER A 87 5.90 21.10 2.43
CA SER A 87 7.00 22.08 2.48
C SER A 87 6.83 23.06 3.64
N PHE A 88 5.62 23.52 3.90
CA PHE A 88 5.34 24.36 5.06
C PHE A 88 5.61 23.64 6.40
N ILE A 89 5.28 22.35 6.49
CA ILE A 89 5.58 21.55 7.70
C ILE A 89 7.10 21.37 7.86
N GLU A 90 7.83 21.16 6.77
CA GLU A 90 9.30 21.08 6.78
C GLU A 90 9.94 22.42 7.27
N ASP A 91 9.34 23.56 6.92
CA ASP A 91 9.77 24.87 7.42
C ASP A 91 9.59 24.97 8.94
N ILE A 92 8.42 24.57 9.45
CA ILE A 92 8.17 24.53 10.90
C ILE A 92 9.16 23.59 11.60
N GLN A 93 9.45 22.43 11.01
CA GLN A 93 10.43 21.49 11.57
C GLN A 93 11.82 22.11 11.69
N ARG A 94 12.25 22.89 10.71
CA ARG A 94 13.55 23.58 10.75
C ARG A 94 13.66 24.62 11.83
N GLU A 95 12.55 25.25 12.21
CA GLU A 95 12.53 26.30 13.24
C GLU A 95 12.41 25.74 14.67
N VAL A 96 11.55 24.74 14.88
CA VAL A 96 11.18 24.27 16.21
C VAL A 96 11.29 22.76 16.42
N GLY A 97 11.76 22.03 15.39
CA GLY A 97 11.91 20.58 15.45
C GLY A 97 12.96 20.13 16.44
N LYS A 98 12.72 18.99 17.07
CA LYS A 98 13.68 18.30 17.93
C LYS A 98 14.47 17.27 17.14
N GLU A 99 15.69 16.97 17.60
CA GLU A 99 16.45 15.84 17.11
C GLU A 99 15.68 14.53 17.34
N LYS A 100 15.66 13.66 16.33
CA LYS A 100 14.96 12.37 16.41
C LYS A 100 15.75 11.40 17.29
N ARG A 101 15.03 10.61 18.08
CA ARG A 101 15.65 9.55 18.88
C ARG A 101 16.11 8.41 17.99
N ASP A 102 17.27 7.87 18.25
CA ASP A 102 17.69 6.60 17.69
C ASP A 102 16.88 5.45 18.27
N TYR A 103 16.60 4.45 17.45
CA TYR A 103 15.94 3.21 17.86
C TYR A 103 16.43 2.06 17.01
N ASP A 104 16.50 0.90 17.62
CA ASP A 104 16.85 -0.32 16.93
C ASP A 104 15.64 -0.84 16.14
N LEU A 105 15.81 -0.97 14.83
CA LEU A 105 14.83 -1.66 13.98
C LEU A 105 14.93 -3.17 14.24
N TYR A 106 13.79 -3.76 14.54
CA TYR A 106 13.72 -5.22 14.57
C TYR A 106 13.76 -5.76 13.14
N GLU A 107 14.79 -6.53 12.85
CA GLU A 107 14.95 -7.25 11.60
C GLU A 107 15.03 -8.76 11.87
N VAL A 108 14.40 -9.54 11.00
CA VAL A 108 14.51 -11.00 11.08
C VAL A 108 15.95 -11.39 10.78
N PRO A 109 16.61 -12.24 11.60
CA PRO A 109 17.97 -12.69 11.36
C PRO A 109 18.14 -13.31 9.96
N ALA A 110 19.20 -12.91 9.25
CA ALA A 110 19.45 -13.35 7.88
C ALA A 110 19.50 -14.89 7.75
N GLU A 111 20.05 -15.56 8.75
CA GLU A 111 20.12 -17.03 8.79
C GLU A 111 18.74 -17.70 8.75
N ILE A 112 17.73 -17.09 9.38
CA ILE A 112 16.35 -17.57 9.37
C ILE A 112 15.72 -17.30 8.01
N VAL A 113 15.94 -16.10 7.46
CA VAL A 113 15.43 -15.72 6.12
C VAL A 113 15.98 -16.68 5.07
N ASP A 114 17.29 -16.97 5.09
CA ASP A 114 17.93 -17.87 4.15
C ASP A 114 17.39 -19.30 4.30
N ALA A 115 17.26 -19.81 5.53
CA ALA A 115 16.73 -21.14 5.77
C ALA A 115 15.27 -21.29 5.32
N VAL A 116 14.45 -20.28 5.53
CA VAL A 116 13.04 -20.25 5.06
C VAL A 116 13.01 -20.20 3.53
N ASN A 117 13.84 -19.39 2.90
CA ASN A 117 13.91 -19.28 1.45
C ASN A 117 14.37 -20.62 0.83
N ASP A 118 15.41 -21.26 1.36
CA ASP A 118 15.90 -22.55 0.88
C ASP A 118 14.83 -23.64 0.97
N PHE A 119 14.06 -23.66 2.05
CA PHE A 119 13.06 -24.70 2.28
C PHE A 119 11.73 -24.44 1.56
N ALA A 120 11.25 -23.21 1.58
CA ALA A 120 9.87 -22.89 1.24
C ALA A 120 9.67 -22.21 -0.12
N THR A 121 10.71 -21.67 -0.79
CA THR A 121 10.55 -20.89 -2.02
C THR A 121 9.77 -21.63 -3.09
N GLN A 122 10.20 -22.87 -3.45
CA GLN A 122 9.54 -23.61 -4.53
C GLN A 122 8.14 -24.07 -4.11
N LYS A 123 7.99 -24.52 -2.86
CA LYS A 123 6.69 -24.96 -2.33
C LYS A 123 5.68 -23.82 -2.31
N MET A 124 6.11 -22.61 -1.91
CA MET A 124 5.26 -21.41 -1.90
C MET A 124 4.91 -20.98 -3.33
N TYR A 125 5.86 -21.04 -4.25
CA TYR A 125 5.61 -20.77 -5.67
C TYR A 125 4.52 -21.69 -6.21
N ASP A 126 4.63 -22.98 -6.00
CA ASP A 126 3.64 -23.96 -6.46
C ASP A 126 2.27 -23.74 -5.78
N ALA A 127 2.26 -23.45 -4.48
CA ALA A 127 1.04 -23.21 -3.72
C ALA A 127 0.27 -21.97 -4.19
N VAL A 128 0.97 -20.87 -4.52
CA VAL A 128 0.32 -19.63 -5.01
C VAL A 128 -0.23 -19.78 -6.42
N HIS A 129 0.20 -20.76 -7.21
CA HIS A 129 -0.32 -21.05 -8.56
C HIS A 129 -1.58 -21.92 -8.57
N VAL A 130 -1.97 -22.50 -7.45
CA VAL A 130 -3.22 -23.28 -7.38
C VAL A 130 -4.44 -22.43 -7.75
N SER A 131 -5.24 -22.87 -8.71
CA SER A 131 -6.32 -22.07 -9.30
C SER A 131 -7.49 -21.83 -8.37
N GLY A 132 -7.92 -22.82 -7.60
CA GLY A 132 -9.03 -22.73 -6.64
C GLY A 132 -8.67 -21.86 -5.42
N ARG A 133 -9.61 -21.04 -4.93
CA ARG A 133 -9.35 -20.18 -3.77
C ARG A 133 -9.14 -21.01 -2.49
N GLU A 134 -10.00 -22.01 -2.26
CA GLU A 134 -9.95 -22.83 -1.06
C GLU A 134 -8.74 -23.74 -1.09
N GLU A 135 -8.50 -24.40 -2.22
CA GLU A 135 -7.35 -25.28 -2.45
C GLU A 135 -6.02 -24.52 -2.32
N ARG A 136 -5.95 -23.32 -2.87
CA ARG A 136 -4.76 -22.45 -2.74
C ARG A 136 -4.52 -22.03 -1.29
N THR A 137 -5.59 -21.64 -0.58
CA THR A 137 -5.47 -21.29 0.84
C THR A 137 -4.98 -22.47 1.66
N ALA A 138 -5.51 -23.66 1.42
CA ALA A 138 -5.06 -24.89 2.08
C ALA A 138 -3.61 -25.23 1.72
N ALA A 139 -3.22 -25.11 0.44
CA ALA A 139 -1.86 -25.37 0.00
C ALA A 139 -0.85 -24.41 0.65
N MET A 140 -1.15 -23.11 0.72
CA MET A 140 -0.29 -22.16 1.41
C MET A 140 -0.20 -22.42 2.92
N ALA A 141 -1.31 -22.77 3.58
CA ALA A 141 -1.33 -23.14 4.99
C ALA A 141 -0.49 -24.39 5.26
N GLN A 142 -0.52 -25.37 4.34
CA GLN A 142 0.31 -26.57 4.47
C GLN A 142 1.81 -26.22 4.38
N VAL A 143 2.21 -25.34 3.46
CA VAL A 143 3.61 -24.86 3.37
C VAL A 143 4.01 -24.13 4.65
N GLU A 144 3.11 -23.35 5.26
CA GLU A 144 3.37 -22.67 6.53
C GLU A 144 3.62 -23.70 7.65
N THR A 145 2.78 -24.72 7.75
CA THR A 145 2.92 -25.79 8.75
C THR A 145 4.21 -26.58 8.55
N ASP A 146 4.47 -27.06 7.34
CA ASP A 146 5.65 -27.84 7.01
C ASP A 146 6.96 -27.06 7.29
N THR A 147 6.95 -25.74 7.02
CA THR A 147 8.11 -24.89 7.27
C THR A 147 8.36 -24.70 8.75
N MET A 148 7.29 -24.46 9.52
CA MET A 148 7.38 -24.34 10.97
C MET A 148 7.89 -25.65 11.61
N GLU A 149 7.37 -26.80 11.22
CA GLU A 149 7.81 -28.10 11.73
C GLU A 149 9.30 -28.38 11.39
N ALA A 150 9.70 -28.07 10.15
CA ALA A 150 11.08 -28.35 9.69
C ALA A 150 12.12 -27.43 10.34
N LEU A 151 11.77 -26.19 10.67
CA LEU A 151 12.74 -25.19 11.14
C LEU A 151 12.68 -24.93 12.64
N SER A 152 11.60 -25.29 13.34
CA SER A 152 11.46 -25.07 14.79
C SER A 152 12.52 -25.79 15.62
N GLU A 153 12.97 -26.98 15.20
CA GLU A 153 14.05 -27.70 15.89
C GLU A 153 15.41 -27.02 15.69
N LYS A 154 15.62 -26.38 14.55
CA LYS A 154 16.87 -25.68 14.22
C LYS A 154 16.98 -24.30 14.86
N PHE A 155 15.84 -23.60 14.98
CA PHE A 155 15.74 -22.23 15.49
C PHE A 155 14.77 -22.19 16.67
N GLU A 156 15.14 -22.82 17.77
CA GLU A 156 14.33 -22.91 18.97
C GLU A 156 13.99 -21.51 19.52
N GLY A 157 12.71 -21.24 19.72
CA GLY A 157 12.20 -19.94 20.22
C GLY A 157 12.12 -18.83 19.16
N ALA A 158 12.39 -19.11 17.88
CA ALA A 158 12.33 -18.16 16.78
C ALA A 158 11.08 -18.34 15.86
N GLU A 159 10.01 -18.95 16.37
CA GLU A 159 8.79 -19.23 15.58
C GLU A 159 8.19 -17.96 14.95
N LYS A 160 8.27 -16.84 15.67
CA LYS A 160 7.80 -15.54 15.16
C LYS A 160 8.64 -15.03 13.98
N ASP A 161 9.94 -15.27 14.02
CA ASP A 161 10.86 -14.85 12.97
C ASP A 161 10.68 -15.70 11.72
N ILE A 162 10.51 -17.01 11.89
CA ILE A 162 10.17 -17.94 10.81
C ILE A 162 8.86 -17.53 10.15
N ALA A 163 7.81 -17.22 10.95
CA ALA A 163 6.53 -16.77 10.43
C ALA A 163 6.64 -15.44 9.66
N ASN A 164 7.43 -14.49 10.14
CA ASN A 164 7.66 -13.21 9.48
C ASN A 164 8.41 -13.39 8.15
N ALA A 165 9.46 -14.21 8.13
CA ALA A 165 10.21 -14.52 6.91
C ALA A 165 9.31 -15.23 5.87
N LEU A 166 8.49 -16.17 6.31
CA LEU A 166 7.57 -16.89 5.43
C LEU A 166 6.46 -15.98 4.88
N TYR A 167 5.97 -15.04 5.70
CA TYR A 167 5.03 -14.02 5.23
C TYR A 167 5.64 -13.11 4.17
N ALA A 168 6.89 -12.69 4.35
CA ALA A 168 7.62 -11.88 3.37
C ALA A 168 7.81 -12.65 2.05
N LEU A 169 8.22 -13.91 2.11
CA LEU A 169 8.36 -14.80 0.95
C LEU A 169 7.02 -14.96 0.21
N LYS A 170 5.94 -15.24 0.94
CA LYS A 170 4.59 -15.34 0.36
C LYS A 170 4.18 -14.06 -0.36
N LYS A 171 4.38 -12.92 0.28
CA LYS A 171 4.07 -11.60 -0.30
C LYS A 171 4.85 -11.36 -1.60
N GLU A 172 6.13 -11.69 -1.61
CA GLU A 172 6.99 -11.59 -2.80
C GLU A 172 6.46 -12.49 -3.93
N LYS A 173 6.21 -13.77 -3.68
CA LYS A 173 5.75 -14.71 -4.70
C LYS A 173 4.40 -14.33 -5.28
N VAL A 174 3.44 -13.89 -4.43
CA VAL A 174 2.13 -13.39 -4.91
C VAL A 174 2.29 -12.13 -5.75
N ARG A 175 3.17 -11.21 -5.35
CA ARG A 175 3.42 -9.98 -6.11
C ARG A 175 4.03 -10.27 -7.47
N ASN A 176 5.05 -11.13 -7.52
CA ASN A 176 5.69 -11.51 -8.77
C ASN A 176 4.73 -12.24 -9.71
N LEU A 177 3.88 -13.11 -9.18
CA LEU A 177 2.81 -13.76 -9.95
C LEU A 177 1.89 -12.76 -10.66
N ILE A 178 1.56 -11.64 -10.01
CA ILE A 178 0.70 -10.60 -10.60
C ILE A 178 1.46 -9.78 -11.64
N ILE A 179 2.73 -9.44 -11.36
CA ILE A 179 3.54 -8.54 -12.19
C ILE A 179 4.13 -9.29 -13.38
N ASP A 180 4.73 -10.46 -13.14
CA ASP A 180 5.52 -11.18 -14.13
C ASP A 180 4.65 -12.12 -14.98
N ASP A 181 3.68 -12.80 -14.33
CA ASP A 181 2.79 -13.76 -14.99
C ASP A 181 1.47 -13.11 -15.44
N GLU A 182 1.26 -11.81 -15.17
CA GLU A 182 0.05 -11.05 -15.49
C GLU A 182 -1.24 -11.72 -15.00
N LEU A 183 -1.17 -12.50 -13.91
CA LEU A 183 -2.29 -13.28 -13.41
C LEU A 183 -3.27 -12.42 -12.59
N CYS A 184 -4.30 -11.93 -13.23
CA CYS A 184 -5.35 -11.12 -12.60
C CYS A 184 -6.49 -11.99 -12.06
N ARG A 185 -6.35 -12.52 -10.85
CA ARG A 185 -7.30 -13.47 -10.25
C ARG A 185 -8.68 -12.93 -9.94
N SER A 186 -8.78 -11.67 -9.56
CA SER A 186 -10.06 -11.03 -9.26
C SER A 186 -10.92 -10.87 -10.52
N GLU A 187 -10.30 -10.57 -11.64
CA GLU A 187 -10.96 -10.43 -12.92
C GLU A 187 -11.32 -11.80 -13.55
N GLU A 188 -10.47 -12.79 -13.47
CA GLU A 188 -10.75 -14.16 -13.92
C GLU A 188 -12.01 -14.73 -13.27
N ARG A 189 -12.27 -14.40 -12.01
CA ARG A 189 -13.46 -14.87 -11.30
C ARG A 189 -14.75 -14.19 -11.76
N ARG A 190 -14.67 -12.96 -12.27
CA ARG A 190 -15.86 -12.17 -12.69
C ARG A 190 -16.18 -12.34 -14.16
N VAL A 191 -15.19 -12.40 -14.99
CA VAL A 191 -15.30 -12.24 -16.44
C VAL A 191 -14.78 -13.46 -17.20
N GLY A 192 -14.11 -14.40 -16.53
CA GLY A 192 -13.51 -15.57 -17.16
C GLY A 192 -12.47 -15.18 -18.20
N LYS A 193 -12.54 -15.82 -19.37
CA LYS A 193 -11.59 -15.59 -20.49
C LYS A 193 -11.66 -14.18 -21.08
N GLU A 194 -12.69 -13.42 -20.79
CA GLU A 194 -12.91 -12.07 -21.32
C GLU A 194 -12.18 -10.97 -20.54
N CYS A 195 -11.52 -11.32 -19.44
CA CYS A 195 -10.71 -10.39 -18.64
C CYS A 195 -9.68 -9.64 -19.50
N ARG A 196 -9.04 -10.33 -20.44
CA ARG A 196 -8.05 -9.71 -21.35
C ARG A 196 -8.66 -8.68 -22.30
N SER A 197 -9.92 -8.85 -22.70
CA SER A 197 -10.59 -7.90 -23.58
C SER A 197 -10.97 -6.59 -22.87
N ARG A 198 -11.14 -6.64 -21.56
CA ARG A 198 -11.47 -5.47 -20.73
C ARG A 198 -10.30 -4.50 -20.56
N TRP A 199 -9.07 -5.00 -20.64
CA TRP A 199 -7.85 -4.20 -20.60
C TRP A 199 -7.35 -3.83 -21.99
N SER A 200 -8.12 -4.15 -23.02
CA SER A 200 -7.83 -3.70 -24.38
C SER A 200 -7.97 -2.17 -24.46
N PRO A 201 -7.05 -1.48 -25.16
CA PRO A 201 -7.11 -0.03 -25.33
C PRO A 201 -8.34 0.48 -26.09
N TYR A 202 -9.26 -0.40 -26.45
CA TYR A 202 -10.51 -0.10 -27.15
C TYR A 202 -11.76 -0.18 -26.25
N HIS A 203 -11.59 -0.29 -24.94
CA HIS A 203 -12.66 -0.23 -23.94
C HIS A 203 -12.45 0.94 -22.98
#